data_35eda8f08318eb2df46ab975a589e8bd
#
_entry.id   35eda8f08318eb2df46ab975a589e8bd
#
_cell.length_a   1.000
_cell.length_b   1.000
_cell.length_c   1.000
_cell.angle_alpha   90.00
_cell.angle_beta   90.00
_cell.angle_gamma   90.00
#
_symmetry.space_group_name_H-M   'P 1'
#
loop_
_entity.id
_entity.type
_entity.pdbx_description
1 polymer ?
#
loop_
_entity_poly.entity_id
_entity_poly.type
_entity_poly.pdbx_seq_one_letter_code
_entity_poly.pdbx_strand_id
1 'polypeptide(L)'
;GDIAGIGVDTWGVDFGLLGPSGELLGNPVHYRDSRTEGMIEEASKIVPKREIFERTGIAFQKFNSLYQLLAMKHSNSPILEKASTLLFMPDLLRYFLTGEKSTEFTIASTAQMLDAKNGGWDFTLLRKLGLPDNIYTDIINPGKVTGRLSKSVCEELGVSDIPVIAVAEHDTGSAVVSVPAEEGKYAYLSSGTWSLLGVELDKPVINDDTYNLNYTNEGGFNNTVRLLKNIMGLWIYQECRRDWEKKGETFTFDE
;
A
#
# COMPACT_ATOMS: atom_id res chain seq x y z
N GLY A 1 -18.16 22.44 -14.73
CA GLY A 1 -17.73 21.53 -15.78
C GLY A 1 -18.11 20.12 -15.41
N ASP A 2 -18.27 19.23 -16.38
CA ASP A 2 -18.71 17.87 -16.17
C ASP A 2 -17.51 17.04 -15.67
N ILE A 3 -17.71 16.30 -14.58
CA ILE A 3 -16.71 15.35 -14.06
C ILE A 3 -16.89 14.02 -14.79
N ALA A 4 -15.85 13.59 -15.51
CA ALA A 4 -15.89 12.35 -16.30
C ALA A 4 -15.61 11.09 -15.48
N GLY A 5 -14.93 11.20 -14.35
CA GLY A 5 -14.58 10.08 -13.48
C GLY A 5 -13.89 10.53 -12.20
N ILE A 6 -13.84 9.64 -11.22
CA ILE A 6 -13.19 9.85 -9.93
C ILE A 6 -12.16 8.75 -9.74
N GLY A 7 -10.92 9.09 -9.40
CA GLY A 7 -9.89 8.18 -8.94
C GLY A 7 -9.41 8.57 -7.54
N VAL A 8 -8.96 7.59 -6.78
CA VAL A 8 -8.43 7.80 -5.42
C VAL A 8 -7.08 7.10 -5.33
N ASP A 9 -6.06 7.81 -4.91
CA ASP A 9 -4.78 7.23 -4.50
C ASP A 9 -4.43 7.65 -3.07
N THR A 10 -3.66 6.84 -2.39
CA THR A 10 -3.21 7.09 -1.02
C THR A 10 -1.80 6.53 -0.79
N TRP A 11 -1.30 6.74 0.43
CA TRP A 11 -0.11 6.02 0.92
C TRP A 11 -0.36 4.52 1.04
N GLY A 12 0.71 3.71 1.01
CA GLY A 12 0.66 2.25 1.10
C GLY A 12 0.38 1.70 2.50
N VAL A 13 0.22 0.42 2.57
CA VAL A 13 0.22 -0.50 3.72
C VAL A 13 -0.93 -0.40 4.71
N ASP A 14 -1.61 0.73 4.86
CA ASP A 14 -2.73 0.86 5.80
C ASP A 14 -4.03 0.33 5.20
N PHE A 15 -4.88 -0.21 6.06
CA PHE A 15 -6.12 -0.86 5.66
C PHE A 15 -7.23 -0.71 6.70
N GLY A 16 -8.47 -0.87 6.26
CA GLY A 16 -9.63 -1.06 7.10
C GLY A 16 -10.17 -2.48 7.02
N LEU A 17 -10.85 -2.92 8.05
CA LEU A 17 -11.51 -4.22 8.14
C LEU A 17 -13.02 -4.03 8.20
N LEU A 18 -13.72 -4.70 7.28
CA LEU A 18 -15.18 -4.69 7.24
C LEU A 18 -15.75 -5.96 7.84
N GLY A 19 -16.88 -5.81 8.50
CA GLY A 19 -17.69 -6.92 8.97
C GLY A 19 -18.57 -7.54 7.88
N PRO A 20 -19.31 -8.61 8.21
CA PRO A 20 -20.15 -9.33 7.25
C PRO A 20 -21.21 -8.48 6.55
N SER A 21 -21.72 -7.43 7.21
CA SER A 21 -22.72 -6.51 6.63
C SER A 21 -22.08 -5.36 5.83
N GLY A 22 -20.72 -5.33 5.72
CA GLY A 22 -19.99 -4.27 5.05
C GLY A 22 -19.68 -3.06 5.93
N GLU A 23 -19.99 -3.12 7.21
CA GLU A 23 -19.68 -2.08 8.19
C GLU A 23 -18.20 -2.04 8.51
N LEU A 24 -17.64 -0.83 8.69
CA LEU A 24 -16.27 -0.67 9.16
C LEU A 24 -16.20 -1.04 10.64
N LEU A 25 -15.39 -2.05 10.97
CA LEU A 25 -15.28 -2.61 12.34
C LEU A 25 -14.49 -1.72 13.30
N GLY A 26 -13.77 -0.75 12.80
CA GLY A 26 -13.00 0.22 13.56
C GLY A 26 -12.16 1.10 12.63
N ASN A 27 -11.69 2.22 13.13
CA ASN A 27 -10.85 3.10 12.34
C ASN A 27 -9.56 2.40 11.91
N PRO A 28 -9.09 2.59 10.66
CA PRO A 28 -7.76 2.20 10.24
C PRO A 28 -6.69 2.74 11.19
N VAL A 29 -5.68 1.94 11.46
CA VAL A 29 -4.57 2.33 12.34
C VAL A 29 -3.40 2.72 11.47
N HIS A 30 -2.83 3.89 11.74
CA HIS A 30 -1.73 4.45 10.97
C HIS A 30 -0.46 3.59 11.08
N TYR A 31 0.28 3.44 9.99
CA TYR A 31 1.47 2.57 9.88
C TYR A 31 2.62 2.94 10.84
N ARG A 32 2.63 4.15 11.39
CA ARG A 32 3.63 4.59 12.40
C ARG A 32 3.27 4.16 13.82
N ASP A 33 2.14 3.47 14.01
CA ASP A 33 1.79 2.91 15.32
C ASP A 33 2.84 1.89 15.78
N SER A 34 3.12 1.88 17.07
CA SER A 34 4.17 1.04 17.64
C SER A 34 3.79 -0.44 17.76
N ARG A 35 2.52 -0.81 17.47
CA ARG A 35 2.03 -2.20 17.58
C ARG A 35 2.83 -3.22 16.76
N THR A 36 3.51 -2.76 15.70
CA THR A 36 4.31 -3.61 14.80
C THR A 36 5.76 -3.81 15.24
N GLU A 37 6.17 -3.21 16.36
CA GLU A 37 7.52 -3.41 16.90
C GLU A 37 7.78 -4.90 17.20
N GLY A 38 8.90 -5.43 16.69
CA GLY A 38 9.27 -6.83 16.85
C GLY A 38 8.52 -7.83 15.97
N MET A 39 7.54 -7.41 15.17
CA MET A 39 6.72 -8.35 14.36
C MET A 39 7.48 -8.99 13.20
N ILE A 40 8.52 -8.36 12.68
CA ILE A 40 9.42 -8.98 11.69
C ILE A 40 10.14 -10.18 12.31
N GLU A 41 10.63 -10.03 13.52
CA GLU A 41 11.30 -11.08 14.28
C GLU A 41 10.34 -12.21 14.60
N GLU A 42 9.11 -11.90 15.04
CA GLU A 42 8.08 -12.91 15.31
C GLU A 42 7.70 -13.69 14.05
N ALA A 43 7.48 -13.02 12.93
CA ALA A 43 7.25 -13.67 11.64
C ALA A 43 8.42 -14.59 11.26
N SER A 44 9.66 -14.13 11.51
CA SER A 44 10.89 -14.85 11.15
C SER A 44 11.13 -16.13 11.96
N LYS A 45 10.53 -16.26 13.13
CA LYS A 45 10.52 -17.50 13.91
C LYS A 45 9.67 -18.59 13.26
N ILE A 46 8.68 -18.21 12.45
CA ILE A 46 7.72 -19.12 11.80
C ILE A 46 8.13 -19.37 10.35
N VAL A 47 8.45 -18.32 9.61
CA VAL A 47 8.87 -18.35 8.21
C VAL A 47 10.18 -17.57 8.07
N PRO A 48 11.28 -18.21 7.60
CA PRO A 48 12.57 -17.52 7.46
C PRO A 48 12.43 -16.23 6.61
N LYS A 49 13.14 -15.15 7.00
CA LYS A 49 13.14 -13.87 6.25
C LYS A 49 13.41 -14.10 4.77
N ARG A 50 14.37 -14.97 4.46
CA ARG A 50 14.72 -15.31 3.07
C ARG A 50 13.53 -15.85 2.30
N GLU A 51 12.76 -16.77 2.88
CA GLU A 51 11.56 -17.33 2.24
C GLU A 51 10.49 -16.26 2.04
N ILE A 52 10.25 -15.39 3.04
CA ILE A 52 9.28 -14.29 2.90
C ILE A 52 9.66 -13.39 1.71
N PHE A 53 10.95 -13.03 1.60
CA PHE A 53 11.41 -12.19 0.49
C PHE A 53 11.32 -12.88 -0.86
N GLU A 54 11.73 -14.15 -0.97
CA GLU A 54 11.68 -14.94 -2.21
C GLU A 54 10.27 -15.13 -2.73
N ARG A 55 9.29 -15.14 -1.82
CA ARG A 55 7.86 -15.23 -2.15
C ARG A 55 7.28 -13.89 -2.58
N THR A 56 7.60 -12.83 -1.87
CA THR A 56 6.91 -11.54 -2.02
C THR A 56 7.71 -10.49 -2.80
N GLY A 57 9.04 -10.58 -2.80
CA GLY A 57 9.92 -9.57 -3.40
C GLY A 57 9.94 -8.22 -2.69
N ILE A 58 9.26 -8.09 -1.54
CA ILE A 58 9.03 -6.82 -0.84
C ILE A 58 10.05 -6.63 0.28
N ALA A 59 10.60 -5.41 0.36
CA ALA A 59 11.53 -4.99 1.42
C ALA A 59 10.92 -5.15 2.81
N PHE A 60 11.76 -5.50 3.77
CA PHE A 60 11.35 -5.60 5.17
C PHE A 60 11.21 -4.21 5.78
N GLN A 61 9.98 -3.85 6.06
CA GLN A 61 9.60 -2.65 6.80
C GLN A 61 8.61 -3.05 7.89
N LYS A 62 8.86 -2.63 9.13
CA LYS A 62 8.01 -3.02 10.27
C LYS A 62 6.52 -2.66 10.09
N PHE A 63 6.26 -1.68 9.24
CA PHE A 63 4.92 -1.17 8.97
C PHE A 63 4.19 -1.88 7.84
N ASN A 64 4.79 -2.85 7.12
CA ASN A 64 4.06 -3.57 6.08
C ASN A 64 2.80 -4.23 6.64
N SER A 65 1.75 -4.30 5.85
CA SER A 65 0.44 -4.80 6.28
C SER A 65 0.51 -6.21 6.86
N LEU A 66 1.41 -7.05 6.35
CA LEU A 66 1.69 -8.38 6.89
C LEU A 66 1.98 -8.33 8.40
N TYR A 67 2.83 -7.39 8.84
CA TYR A 67 3.20 -7.25 10.25
C TYR A 67 2.12 -6.55 11.07
N GLN A 68 1.34 -5.67 10.45
CA GLN A 68 0.16 -5.07 11.10
C GLN A 68 -0.89 -6.15 11.43
N LEU A 69 -1.19 -7.06 10.48
CA LEU A 69 -2.08 -8.19 10.72
C LEU A 69 -1.52 -9.16 11.77
N LEU A 70 -0.21 -9.41 11.73
CA LEU A 70 0.45 -10.26 12.72
C LEU A 70 0.35 -9.67 14.12
N ALA A 71 0.51 -8.35 14.28
CA ALA A 71 0.32 -7.65 15.55
C ALA A 71 -1.12 -7.76 16.04
N MET A 72 -2.11 -7.61 15.16
CA MET A 72 -3.52 -7.80 15.50
C MET A 72 -3.80 -9.23 15.97
N LYS A 73 -3.22 -10.23 15.31
CA LYS A 73 -3.33 -11.63 15.73
C LYS A 73 -2.69 -11.85 17.09
N HIS A 74 -1.48 -11.36 17.33
CA HIS A 74 -0.77 -11.48 18.61
C HIS A 74 -1.54 -10.85 19.78
N SER A 75 -2.23 -9.75 19.53
CA SER A 75 -3.07 -9.09 20.52
C SER A 75 -4.47 -9.70 20.67
N ASN A 76 -4.77 -10.80 19.95
CA ASN A 76 -6.11 -11.40 19.88
C ASN A 76 -7.19 -10.36 19.57
N SER A 77 -6.95 -9.56 18.54
CA SER A 77 -7.83 -8.46 18.14
C SER A 77 -9.23 -8.95 17.77
N PRO A 78 -10.29 -8.52 18.48
CA PRO A 78 -11.66 -8.91 18.16
C PRO A 78 -12.12 -8.33 16.80
N ILE A 79 -11.46 -7.29 16.31
CA ILE A 79 -11.72 -6.70 14.98
C ILE A 79 -11.23 -7.68 13.90
N LEU A 80 -10.02 -8.24 14.05
CA LEU A 80 -9.50 -9.21 13.10
C LEU A 80 -10.33 -10.50 13.09
N GLU A 81 -10.77 -10.96 14.25
CA GLU A 81 -11.61 -12.16 14.39
C GLU A 81 -12.96 -12.03 13.67
N LYS A 82 -13.57 -10.84 13.71
CA LYS A 82 -14.86 -10.54 13.08
C LYS A 82 -14.77 -10.09 11.63
N ALA A 83 -13.57 -9.85 11.14
CA ALA A 83 -13.37 -9.32 9.79
C ALA A 83 -13.84 -10.31 8.72
N SER A 84 -14.56 -9.80 7.75
CA SER A 84 -14.96 -10.52 6.54
C SER A 84 -14.28 -9.99 5.29
N THR A 85 -13.77 -8.75 5.34
CA THR A 85 -13.10 -8.12 4.19
C THR A 85 -12.01 -7.17 4.67
N LEU A 86 -10.84 -7.25 4.05
CA LEU A 86 -9.75 -6.28 4.17
C LEU A 86 -9.74 -5.42 2.92
N LEU A 87 -9.72 -4.09 3.10
CA LEU A 87 -9.54 -3.11 2.02
C LEU A 87 -8.42 -2.15 2.40
N PHE A 88 -7.47 -1.92 1.50
CA PHE A 88 -6.47 -0.86 1.69
C PHE A 88 -7.13 0.51 1.65
N MET A 89 -6.44 1.54 2.10
CA MET A 89 -7.05 2.86 2.24
C MET A 89 -7.75 3.36 0.97
N PRO A 90 -7.16 3.30 -0.23
CA PRO A 90 -7.85 3.78 -1.42
C PRO A 90 -9.03 2.88 -1.82
N ASP A 91 -8.88 1.54 -1.66
CA ASP A 91 -9.96 0.58 -1.88
C ASP A 91 -11.14 0.85 -0.94
N LEU A 92 -10.85 1.16 0.34
CA LEU A 92 -11.87 1.48 1.34
C LEU A 92 -12.62 2.78 1.00
N LEU A 93 -11.90 3.81 0.57
CA LEU A 93 -12.50 5.07 0.13
C LEU A 93 -13.35 4.84 -1.13
N ARG A 94 -12.86 4.04 -2.06
CA ARG A 94 -13.61 3.64 -3.25
C ARG A 94 -14.87 2.84 -2.90
N TYR A 95 -14.77 1.94 -1.92
CA TYR A 95 -15.91 1.22 -1.38
C TYR A 95 -16.97 2.16 -0.79
N PHE A 96 -16.56 3.16 -0.01
CA PHE A 96 -17.52 4.14 0.53
C PHE A 96 -18.22 4.97 -0.55
N LEU A 97 -17.56 5.21 -1.67
CA LEU A 97 -18.15 5.91 -2.79
C LEU A 97 -19.14 5.06 -3.59
N THR A 98 -18.86 3.75 -3.74
CA THR A 98 -19.54 2.89 -4.71
C THR A 98 -20.35 1.74 -4.10
N GLY A 99 -19.94 1.26 -2.92
CA GLY A 99 -20.41 0.00 -2.35
C GLY A 99 -19.70 -1.26 -2.91
N GLU A 100 -18.81 -1.12 -3.91
CA GLU A 100 -18.12 -2.24 -4.56
C GLU A 100 -16.80 -2.56 -3.84
N LYS A 101 -16.51 -3.86 -3.69
CA LYS A 101 -15.31 -4.36 -3.00
C LYS A 101 -14.34 -4.97 -4.01
N SER A 102 -13.15 -4.42 -4.08
CA SER A 102 -12.04 -4.96 -4.85
C SER A 102 -10.73 -4.38 -4.32
N THR A 103 -9.61 -5.03 -4.59
CA THR A 103 -8.27 -4.57 -4.19
C THR A 103 -7.46 -4.22 -5.43
N GLU A 104 -6.91 -3.01 -5.49
CA GLU A 104 -6.09 -2.61 -6.62
C GLU A 104 -4.64 -3.11 -6.45
N PHE A 105 -4.03 -3.53 -7.55
CA PHE A 105 -2.73 -4.22 -7.57
C PHE A 105 -1.57 -3.39 -7.00
N THR A 106 -1.46 -2.10 -7.36
CA THR A 106 -0.31 -1.29 -6.93
C THR A 106 -0.31 -1.06 -5.44
N ILE A 107 -1.48 -0.83 -4.83
CA ILE A 107 -1.59 -0.66 -3.37
C ILE A 107 -1.41 -2.00 -2.66
N ALA A 108 -2.00 -3.10 -3.16
CA ALA A 108 -1.85 -4.43 -2.58
C ALA A 108 -0.39 -4.90 -2.55
N SER A 109 0.38 -4.54 -3.57
CA SER A 109 1.79 -4.93 -3.68
C SER A 109 2.66 -4.37 -2.55
N THR A 110 2.24 -3.28 -1.87
CA THR A 110 3.00 -2.71 -0.75
C THR A 110 2.96 -3.57 0.51
N ALA A 111 2.00 -4.48 0.59
CA ALA A 111 1.62 -5.17 1.82
C ALA A 111 2.56 -6.29 2.28
N GLN A 112 3.46 -6.77 1.39
CA GLN A 112 4.27 -7.98 1.60
C GLN A 112 3.41 -9.27 1.75
N MET A 113 2.27 -9.33 1.04
CA MET A 113 1.32 -10.44 1.10
C MET A 113 0.99 -11.04 -0.28
N LEU A 114 1.55 -10.50 -1.36
CA LEU A 114 1.37 -11.03 -2.70
C LEU A 114 2.50 -12.01 -3.07
N ASP A 115 2.15 -13.03 -3.86
CA ASP A 115 3.14 -13.86 -4.56
C ASP A 115 3.71 -13.06 -5.74
N ALA A 116 4.99 -12.73 -5.66
CA ALA A 116 5.68 -11.91 -6.66
C ALA A 116 5.70 -12.53 -8.07
N LYS A 117 5.51 -13.86 -8.19
CA LYS A 117 5.51 -14.57 -9.48
C LYS A 117 4.15 -14.52 -10.16
N ASN A 118 3.09 -14.60 -9.37
CA ASN A 118 1.72 -14.74 -9.86
C ASN A 118 0.89 -13.46 -9.72
N GLY A 119 1.36 -12.48 -8.92
CA GLY A 119 0.67 -11.20 -8.67
C GLY A 119 -0.62 -11.34 -7.84
N GLY A 120 -0.90 -12.53 -7.31
CA GLY A 120 -2.06 -12.80 -6.46
C GLY A 120 -1.69 -12.89 -4.97
N TRP A 121 -2.68 -13.07 -4.11
CA TRP A 121 -2.47 -13.28 -2.68
C TRP A 121 -1.64 -14.53 -2.41
N ASP A 122 -0.62 -14.44 -1.57
CA ASP A 122 0.16 -15.59 -1.12
C ASP A 122 -0.50 -16.28 0.08
N PHE A 123 -1.58 -17.00 -0.18
CA PHE A 123 -2.29 -17.75 0.87
C PHE A 123 -1.42 -18.80 1.57
N THR A 124 -0.33 -19.26 0.93
CA THR A 124 0.61 -20.18 1.59
C THR A 124 1.38 -19.47 2.70
N LEU A 125 1.90 -18.28 2.43
CA LEU A 125 2.57 -17.45 3.43
C LEU A 125 1.61 -17.06 4.55
N LEU A 126 0.42 -16.59 4.20
CA LEU A 126 -0.60 -16.16 5.17
C LEU A 126 -0.97 -17.31 6.12
N ARG A 127 -1.27 -18.49 5.59
CA ARG A 127 -1.57 -19.68 6.41
C ARG A 127 -0.40 -20.13 7.28
N LYS A 128 0.84 -20.11 6.77
CA LYS A 128 2.02 -20.42 7.58
C LYS A 128 2.13 -19.50 8.80
N LEU A 129 1.85 -18.21 8.63
CA LEU A 129 1.85 -17.23 9.72
C LEU A 129 0.57 -17.31 10.58
N GLY A 130 -0.40 -18.15 10.19
CA GLY A 130 -1.68 -18.31 10.86
C GLY A 130 -2.56 -17.07 10.76
N LEU A 131 -2.42 -16.31 9.69
CA LEU A 131 -3.27 -15.18 9.35
C LEU A 131 -4.52 -15.68 8.60
N PRO A 132 -5.65 -14.96 8.67
CA PRO A 132 -6.85 -15.33 7.92
C PRO A 132 -6.55 -15.34 6.41
N ASP A 133 -7.18 -16.25 5.67
CA ASP A 133 -7.04 -16.37 4.21
C ASP A 133 -8.37 -16.11 3.46
N ASN A 134 -9.40 -15.70 4.17
CA ASN A 134 -10.77 -15.54 3.69
C ASN A 134 -11.29 -14.09 3.71
N ILE A 135 -10.43 -13.11 4.01
CA ILE A 135 -10.81 -11.69 4.11
C ILE A 135 -10.36 -10.84 2.92
N TYR A 136 -9.74 -11.45 1.93
CA TYR A 136 -9.15 -10.77 0.78
C TYR A 136 -10.11 -10.77 -0.40
N THR A 137 -10.15 -9.65 -1.13
CA THR A 137 -10.92 -9.49 -2.35
C THR A 137 -10.10 -9.83 -3.60
N ASP A 138 -10.75 -9.93 -4.74
CA ASP A 138 -10.07 -10.07 -6.03
C ASP A 138 -9.17 -8.86 -6.30
N ILE A 139 -7.99 -9.16 -6.84
CA ILE A 139 -7.03 -8.12 -7.25
C ILE A 139 -7.39 -7.65 -8.65
N ILE A 140 -7.50 -6.33 -8.80
CA ILE A 140 -7.76 -5.68 -10.08
C ILE A 140 -6.56 -4.83 -10.50
N ASN A 141 -6.38 -4.69 -11.82
CA ASN A 141 -5.38 -3.79 -12.36
C ASN A 141 -5.90 -2.36 -12.45
N PRO A 142 -5.02 -1.34 -12.38
CA PRO A 142 -5.40 0.04 -12.60
C PRO A 142 -6.00 0.28 -13.99
N GLY A 143 -6.76 1.36 -14.14
CA GLY A 143 -7.46 1.73 -15.38
C GLY A 143 -8.87 1.15 -15.51
N LYS A 144 -9.36 0.37 -14.54
CA LYS A 144 -10.70 -0.22 -14.57
C LYS A 144 -11.73 0.66 -13.86
N VAL A 145 -12.91 0.81 -14.48
CA VAL A 145 -14.10 1.31 -13.79
C VAL A 145 -14.53 0.22 -12.79
N THR A 146 -14.52 0.55 -11.51
CA THR A 146 -14.84 -0.39 -10.42
C THR A 146 -16.28 -0.29 -9.96
N GLY A 147 -16.92 0.81 -10.29
CA GLY A 147 -18.31 1.10 -9.93
C GLY A 147 -18.68 2.52 -10.34
N ARG A 148 -19.82 2.96 -9.87
CA ARG A 148 -20.29 4.33 -10.00
C ARG A 148 -20.66 4.86 -8.62
N LEU A 149 -20.71 6.17 -8.44
CA LEU A 149 -21.17 6.73 -7.18
C LEU A 149 -22.49 6.09 -6.76
N SER A 150 -22.56 5.67 -5.51
CA SER A 150 -23.79 5.10 -4.96
C SER A 150 -24.92 6.13 -4.97
N LYS A 151 -26.15 5.64 -4.99
CA LYS A 151 -27.33 6.51 -4.99
C LYS A 151 -27.34 7.48 -3.81
N SER A 152 -26.94 7.03 -2.62
CA SER A 152 -26.88 7.86 -1.42
C SER A 152 -25.87 9.00 -1.55
N VAL A 153 -24.70 8.73 -2.12
CA VAL A 153 -23.66 9.74 -2.38
C VAL A 153 -24.13 10.75 -3.43
N CYS A 154 -24.77 10.27 -4.51
CA CYS A 154 -25.32 11.15 -5.53
C CYS A 154 -26.39 12.08 -4.98
N GLU A 155 -27.29 11.58 -4.15
CA GLU A 155 -28.36 12.36 -3.50
C GLU A 155 -27.80 13.39 -2.53
N GLU A 156 -26.81 13.01 -1.70
CA GLU A 156 -26.17 13.89 -0.73
C GLU A 156 -25.44 15.05 -1.41
N LEU A 157 -24.71 14.77 -2.49
CA LEU A 157 -23.90 15.75 -3.21
C LEU A 157 -24.67 16.51 -4.32
N GLY A 158 -25.87 16.07 -4.70
CA GLY A 158 -26.64 16.64 -5.80
C GLY A 158 -25.97 16.45 -7.17
N VAL A 159 -25.28 15.29 -7.37
CA VAL A 159 -24.57 14.97 -8.60
C VAL A 159 -25.14 13.74 -9.29
N SER A 160 -24.80 13.55 -10.57
CA SER A 160 -25.10 12.32 -11.29
C SER A 160 -24.20 11.15 -10.87
N ASP A 161 -24.51 9.95 -11.32
CA ASP A 161 -23.75 8.74 -11.08
C ASP A 161 -22.41 8.73 -11.85
N ILE A 162 -21.39 9.34 -11.30
CA ILE A 162 -20.05 9.46 -11.87
C ILE A 162 -19.30 8.12 -11.75
N PRO A 163 -18.59 7.65 -12.80
CA PRO A 163 -17.77 6.44 -12.70
C PRO A 163 -16.61 6.64 -11.71
N VAL A 164 -16.34 5.59 -10.91
CA VAL A 164 -15.17 5.51 -10.03
C VAL A 164 -14.20 4.51 -10.62
N ILE A 165 -12.96 4.94 -10.79
CA ILE A 165 -11.91 4.25 -11.55
C ILE A 165 -10.79 3.87 -10.60
N ALA A 166 -10.36 2.61 -10.61
CA ALA A 166 -9.11 2.22 -9.99
C ALA A 166 -7.95 2.84 -10.79
N VAL A 167 -7.29 3.82 -10.22
CA VAL A 167 -6.03 4.39 -10.74
C VAL A 167 -4.85 3.53 -10.25
N ALA A 168 -3.61 3.94 -10.44
CA ALA A 168 -2.52 3.36 -9.66
C ALA A 168 -2.67 3.87 -8.22
N GLU A 169 -3.29 3.08 -7.36
CA GLU A 169 -3.83 3.54 -6.07
C GLU A 169 -2.77 3.73 -4.97
N HIS A 170 -1.56 3.22 -5.18
CA HIS A 170 -0.39 3.64 -4.39
C HIS A 170 0.12 4.99 -4.93
N ASP A 171 0.17 6.03 -4.09
CA ASP A 171 0.56 7.40 -4.45
C ASP A 171 1.89 7.47 -5.24
N THR A 172 2.89 6.69 -4.82
CA THR A 172 4.15 6.57 -5.57
C THR A 172 3.94 5.87 -6.92
N GLY A 173 3.00 4.93 -7.02
CA GLY A 173 2.63 4.30 -8.29
C GLY A 173 2.04 5.34 -9.25
N SER A 174 1.13 6.17 -8.79
CA SER A 174 0.57 7.30 -9.52
C SER A 174 1.64 8.32 -9.94
N ALA A 175 2.56 8.65 -9.03
CA ALA A 175 3.67 9.55 -9.32
C ALA A 175 4.57 9.03 -10.45
N VAL A 176 4.87 7.72 -10.46
CA VAL A 176 5.69 7.10 -11.51
C VAL A 176 4.99 7.13 -12.88
N VAL A 177 3.67 6.92 -12.92
CA VAL A 177 2.89 7.04 -14.16
C VAL A 177 3.00 8.44 -14.77
N SER A 178 3.16 9.47 -13.95
CA SER A 178 3.27 10.86 -14.40
C SER A 178 4.66 11.27 -14.92
N VAL A 179 5.67 10.39 -14.80
CA VAL A 179 7.03 10.67 -15.28
C VAL A 179 7.03 10.83 -16.80
N PRO A 180 7.45 11.97 -17.37
CA PRO A 180 7.46 12.19 -18.80
C PRO A 180 8.69 11.51 -19.44
N ALA A 181 8.83 10.21 -19.23
CA ALA A 181 9.90 9.43 -19.84
C ALA A 181 9.56 9.13 -21.30
N GLU A 182 10.49 9.40 -22.18
CA GLU A 182 10.46 8.87 -23.54
C GLU A 182 10.74 7.36 -23.51
N GLU A 183 10.47 6.64 -24.61
CA GLU A 183 10.74 5.21 -24.69
C GLU A 183 12.18 4.87 -24.29
N GLY A 184 12.36 3.98 -23.32
CA GLY A 184 13.68 3.54 -22.89
C GLY A 184 13.76 3.27 -21.38
N LYS A 185 14.98 2.95 -20.94
CA LYS A 185 15.29 2.70 -19.53
C LYS A 185 15.48 4.04 -18.80
N TYR A 186 14.71 4.28 -17.78
CA TYR A 186 14.85 5.45 -16.92
C TYR A 186 14.90 5.03 -15.45
N ALA A 187 15.50 5.88 -14.63
CA ALA A 187 15.38 5.84 -13.19
C ALA A 187 14.56 7.04 -12.73
N TYR A 188 13.74 6.85 -11.73
CA TYR A 188 12.96 7.91 -11.12
C TYR A 188 13.35 8.12 -9.65
N LEU A 189 13.15 9.33 -9.17
CA LEU A 189 13.23 9.68 -7.77
C LEU A 189 11.91 10.37 -7.37
N SER A 190 11.03 9.62 -6.70
CA SER A 190 9.86 10.21 -6.05
C SER A 190 10.32 10.78 -4.71
N SER A 191 10.41 12.10 -4.62
CA SER A 191 10.96 12.80 -3.47
C SER A 191 9.89 13.54 -2.69
N GLY A 192 9.60 13.04 -1.50
CA GLY A 192 8.67 13.60 -0.53
C GLY A 192 9.20 13.39 0.89
N THR A 193 8.33 13.17 1.86
CA THR A 193 8.72 12.76 3.22
C THR A 193 9.62 11.55 3.17
N TRP A 194 9.28 10.55 2.36
CA TRP A 194 10.15 9.50 1.88
C TRP A 194 10.70 9.87 0.50
N SER A 195 11.87 9.36 0.15
CA SER A 195 12.39 9.37 -1.21
C SER A 195 12.49 7.93 -1.71
N LEU A 196 11.90 7.66 -2.86
CA LEU A 196 11.88 6.35 -3.48
C LEU A 196 12.67 6.43 -4.80
N LEU A 197 13.86 5.88 -4.79
CA LEU A 197 14.71 5.79 -5.99
C LEU A 197 14.49 4.42 -6.65
N GLY A 198 14.05 4.41 -7.88
CA GLY A 198 13.73 3.16 -8.55
C GLY A 198 13.78 3.20 -10.07
N VAL A 199 13.49 2.04 -10.62
CA VAL A 199 13.33 1.79 -12.06
C VAL A 199 12.05 1.00 -12.29
N GLU A 200 11.46 1.12 -13.46
CA GLU A 200 10.31 0.31 -13.87
C GLU A 200 10.78 -0.85 -14.75
N LEU A 201 10.31 -2.06 -14.44
CA LEU A 201 10.73 -3.31 -15.06
C LEU A 201 9.50 -4.16 -15.44
N ASP A 202 9.68 -5.08 -16.39
CA ASP A 202 8.63 -6.04 -16.78
C ASP A 202 8.44 -7.18 -15.77
N LYS A 203 9.45 -7.45 -14.94
CA LYS A 203 9.45 -8.59 -13.99
C LYS A 203 10.18 -8.22 -12.71
N PRO A 204 9.79 -8.85 -11.58
CA PRO A 204 10.47 -8.64 -10.31
C PRO A 204 11.91 -9.16 -10.34
N VAL A 205 12.81 -8.46 -9.66
CA VAL A 205 14.20 -8.88 -9.44
C VAL A 205 14.34 -9.35 -8.00
N ILE A 206 14.39 -10.66 -7.83
CA ILE A 206 14.47 -11.33 -6.53
C ILE A 206 15.75 -12.19 -6.52
N ASN A 207 16.80 -11.69 -5.88
CA ASN A 207 18.11 -12.32 -5.77
C ASN A 207 18.81 -11.91 -4.47
N ASP A 208 20.06 -12.36 -4.28
CA ASP A 208 20.84 -12.05 -3.08
C ASP A 208 21.11 -10.56 -2.90
N ASP A 209 21.37 -9.84 -3.97
CA ASP A 209 21.67 -8.40 -3.91
C ASP A 209 20.42 -7.63 -3.48
N THR A 210 19.26 -7.89 -4.09
CA THR A 210 18.01 -7.21 -3.75
C THR A 210 17.56 -7.56 -2.33
N TYR A 211 17.78 -8.80 -1.88
CA TYR A 211 17.53 -9.19 -0.50
C TYR A 211 18.46 -8.47 0.49
N ASN A 212 19.76 -8.56 0.29
CA ASN A 212 20.75 -8.01 1.22
C ASN A 212 20.70 -6.48 1.29
N LEU A 213 20.39 -5.83 0.18
CA LEU A 213 20.27 -4.38 0.10
C LEU A 213 18.86 -3.88 0.42
N ASN A 214 17.93 -4.79 0.75
CA ASN A 214 16.53 -4.49 1.09
C ASN A 214 15.84 -3.63 0.02
N TYR A 215 15.93 -4.05 -1.25
CA TYR A 215 15.13 -3.51 -2.35
C TYR A 215 13.72 -4.08 -2.32
N THR A 216 12.77 -3.36 -2.88
CA THR A 216 11.38 -3.78 -2.97
C THR A 216 10.91 -3.82 -4.43
N ASN A 217 10.05 -4.79 -4.75
CA ASN A 217 9.45 -4.98 -6.07
C ASN A 217 7.95 -4.69 -5.98
N GLU A 218 7.57 -3.43 -5.99
CA GLU A 218 6.18 -3.02 -5.91
C GLU A 218 5.50 -3.01 -7.28
N GLY A 219 4.18 -3.19 -7.29
CA GLY A 219 3.39 -3.15 -8.52
C GLY A 219 3.42 -1.78 -9.19
N GLY A 220 3.59 -1.77 -10.50
CA GLY A 220 3.49 -0.59 -11.35
C GLY A 220 2.20 -0.61 -12.19
N PHE A 221 1.96 0.46 -12.93
CA PHE A 221 0.89 0.53 -13.90
C PHE A 221 1.17 -0.46 -15.05
N ASN A 222 0.14 -0.95 -15.75
CA ASN A 222 0.27 -1.93 -16.84
C ASN A 222 0.94 -3.27 -16.46
N ASN A 223 0.79 -3.73 -15.21
CA ASN A 223 1.44 -4.94 -14.70
C ASN A 223 2.97 -4.89 -14.69
N THR A 224 3.57 -3.73 -14.69
CA THR A 224 4.99 -3.54 -14.49
C THR A 224 5.37 -3.72 -13.02
N VAL A 225 6.67 -3.74 -12.75
CA VAL A 225 7.24 -3.81 -11.40
C VAL A 225 8.12 -2.60 -11.18
N ARG A 226 7.88 -1.89 -10.12
CA ARG A 226 8.75 -0.81 -9.65
C ARG A 226 9.78 -1.40 -8.70
N LEU A 227 10.99 -1.69 -9.21
CA LEU A 227 12.13 -2.06 -8.37
C LEU A 227 12.70 -0.78 -7.76
N LEU A 228 12.59 -0.63 -6.46
CA LEU A 228 12.99 0.61 -5.80
C LEU A 228 13.65 0.39 -4.43
N LYS A 229 14.31 1.44 -3.97
CA LYS A 229 14.88 1.58 -2.63
C LYS A 229 14.18 2.71 -1.90
N ASN A 230 13.65 2.42 -0.72
CA ASN A 230 13.15 3.44 0.20
C ASN A 230 14.31 4.16 0.87
N ILE A 231 14.30 5.48 0.80
CA ILE A 231 15.29 6.37 1.41
C ILE A 231 14.53 7.35 2.31
N MET A 232 15.14 7.80 3.41
CA MET A 232 14.49 8.65 4.41
C MET A 232 14.03 10.03 3.90
N GLY A 233 14.47 10.47 2.74
CA GLY A 233 13.97 11.66 2.04
C GLY A 233 14.01 12.97 2.82
N LEU A 234 13.06 13.84 2.51
CA LEU A 234 12.95 15.18 3.10
C LEU A 234 12.58 15.18 4.60
N TRP A 235 12.17 14.05 5.15
CA TRP A 235 11.94 13.93 6.58
C TRP A 235 13.19 14.33 7.40
N ILE A 236 14.38 13.96 6.95
CA ILE A 236 15.65 14.34 7.61
C ILE A 236 15.77 15.87 7.69
N TYR A 237 15.50 16.56 6.58
CA TYR A 237 15.51 18.01 6.52
C TYR A 237 14.46 18.64 7.47
N GLN A 238 13.26 18.09 7.49
CA GLN A 238 12.19 18.55 8.38
C GLN A 238 12.56 18.37 9.85
N GLU A 239 13.23 17.28 10.24
CA GLU A 239 13.72 17.07 11.61
C GLU A 239 14.85 18.05 11.97
N CYS A 240 15.75 18.33 11.03
CA CYS A 240 16.78 19.37 11.25
C CYS A 240 16.12 20.74 11.51
N ARG A 241 15.13 21.12 10.71
CA ARG A 241 14.39 22.39 10.93
C ARG A 241 13.73 22.42 12.30
N ARG A 242 13.04 21.36 12.71
CA ARG A 242 12.42 21.27 14.05
C ARG A 242 13.43 21.40 15.18
N ASP A 243 14.64 20.85 15.00
CA ASP A 243 15.71 20.98 16.00
C ASP A 243 16.24 22.42 16.07
N TRP A 244 16.43 23.09 14.93
CA TRP A 244 16.81 24.49 14.87
C TRP A 244 15.74 25.41 15.51
N GLU A 245 14.47 25.20 15.16
CA GLU A 245 13.35 25.94 15.75
C GLU A 245 13.31 25.83 17.28
N LYS A 246 13.59 24.63 17.84
CA LYS A 246 13.71 24.43 19.29
C LYS A 246 14.88 25.19 19.90
N LYS A 247 15.90 25.49 19.11
CA LYS A 247 17.08 26.30 19.51
C LYS A 247 16.89 27.81 19.29
N GLY A 248 15.72 28.21 18.78
CA GLY A 248 15.39 29.61 18.49
C GLY A 248 15.83 30.09 17.12
N GLU A 249 16.26 29.20 16.24
CA GLU A 249 16.66 29.50 14.87
C GLU A 249 15.51 29.09 13.92
N THR A 250 15.01 30.03 13.12
CA THR A 250 13.93 29.78 12.17
C THR A 250 14.41 30.07 10.76
N PHE A 251 14.28 29.06 9.89
CA PHE A 251 14.64 29.15 8.47
C PHE A 251 13.41 28.97 7.58
N THR A 252 13.35 29.72 6.50
CA THR A 252 12.36 29.49 5.42
C THR A 252 12.75 28.28 4.58
N PHE A 253 11.92 27.91 3.62
CA PHE A 253 12.27 26.84 2.70
C PHE A 253 13.33 27.25 1.68
N ASP A 254 13.51 28.54 1.43
CA ASP A 254 14.47 29.11 0.47
C ASP A 254 15.87 29.29 1.11
N GLU A 255 15.97 29.30 2.43
CA GLU A 255 17.22 29.35 3.22
C GLU A 255 17.72 27.95 3.56
#